data_01f816d2ecbb399c0eff3937a7804c24
#
_entry.id   01f816d2ecbb399c0eff3937a7804c24
#
_cell.length_a   1.000
_cell.length_b   1.000
_cell.length_c   1.000
_cell.angle_alpha   90.00
_cell.angle_beta   90.00
_cell.angle_gamma   90.00
#
_symmetry.space_group_name_H-M   'P 1'
#
loop_
_entity.id
_entity.type
_entity.pdbx_description
1 polymer ?
#
loop_
_entity_poly.entity_id
_entity_poly.type
_entity_poly.pdbx_seq_one_letter_code
_entity_poly.pdbx_strand_id
1 'polypeptide(L)'
;MRDVKDPEIRRAEIMDAAMLLFMEKGYTNTTTQDIVDKVNISRGLLYYHFKNKEDILYCLVERYSEKLLRDIHVIVNDVDKTAIEKIRAFIDATIISTDNVSAEGTELQKTVDLEENRYMLDKLSHKLIEKLTIYFERIINQGISEKVFSVKYPSETAEFLMTAYVFVSNNIGIKTSKKEPVKDYLNAFKIMLEQNLNTKGLFSN
;
A
#
# COMPACT_ATOMS: atom_id res chain seq x y z
N MET A 1 33.99 -18.50 -14.41
CA MET A 1 34.02 -17.14 -13.84
C MET A 1 32.74 -17.00 -13.05
N ARG A 2 32.78 -16.77 -11.71
CA ARG A 2 31.55 -16.56 -10.92
C ARG A 2 31.01 -15.19 -11.34
N ASP A 3 29.82 -15.15 -11.88
CA ASP A 3 29.10 -13.91 -12.21
C ASP A 3 28.71 -13.23 -10.89
N VAL A 4 29.55 -12.32 -10.41
CA VAL A 4 29.31 -11.56 -9.17
C VAL A 4 28.41 -10.40 -9.55
N LYS A 5 27.11 -10.65 -9.60
CA LYS A 5 26.12 -9.59 -9.78
C LYS A 5 26.07 -8.69 -8.54
N ASP A 6 25.71 -7.44 -8.76
CA ASP A 6 25.43 -6.49 -7.69
C ASP A 6 24.40 -7.10 -6.71
N PRO A 7 24.61 -7.00 -5.39
CA PRO A 7 23.70 -7.56 -4.38
C PRO A 7 22.26 -7.09 -4.52
N GLU A 8 22.03 -5.82 -4.89
CA GLU A 8 20.69 -5.27 -5.08
C GLU A 8 19.99 -5.86 -6.32
N ILE A 9 20.74 -6.05 -7.42
CA ILE A 9 20.21 -6.72 -8.62
C ILE A 9 19.84 -8.16 -8.28
N ARG A 10 20.70 -8.87 -7.54
CA ARG A 10 20.42 -10.25 -7.15
C ARG A 10 19.21 -10.35 -6.21
N ARG A 11 19.10 -9.41 -5.27
CA ARG A 11 17.95 -9.31 -4.38
C ARG A 11 16.64 -9.12 -5.16
N ALA A 12 16.63 -8.24 -6.15
CA ALA A 12 15.49 -8.01 -7.03
C ALA A 12 15.12 -9.28 -7.84
N GLU A 13 16.10 -9.98 -8.43
CA GLU A 13 15.87 -11.24 -9.16
C GLU A 13 15.20 -12.31 -8.29
N ILE A 14 15.64 -12.45 -7.03
CA ILE A 14 15.04 -13.40 -6.08
C ILE A 14 13.59 -13.00 -5.76
N MET A 15 13.33 -11.72 -5.53
CA MET A 15 11.97 -11.20 -5.28
C MET A 15 11.05 -11.43 -6.48
N ASP A 16 11.51 -11.15 -7.69
CA ASP A 16 10.71 -11.32 -8.92
C ASP A 16 10.39 -12.80 -9.16
N ALA A 17 11.36 -13.70 -8.97
CA ALA A 17 11.12 -15.13 -9.06
C ALA A 17 10.13 -15.64 -8.01
N ALA A 18 10.24 -15.15 -6.78
CA ALA A 18 9.31 -15.48 -5.70
C ALA A 18 7.89 -15.01 -6.05
N MET A 19 7.73 -13.77 -6.55
CA MET A 19 6.43 -13.23 -6.95
C MET A 19 5.77 -14.08 -8.04
N LEU A 20 6.54 -14.46 -9.07
CA LEU A 20 6.05 -15.35 -10.13
C LEU A 20 5.56 -16.69 -9.57
N LEU A 21 6.33 -17.30 -8.65
CA LEU A 21 5.95 -18.58 -8.02
C LEU A 21 4.71 -18.42 -7.12
N PHE A 22 4.57 -17.31 -6.40
CA PHE A 22 3.37 -17.03 -5.61
C PHE A 22 2.13 -16.91 -6.51
N MET A 23 2.26 -16.28 -7.68
CA MET A 23 1.18 -16.21 -8.66
C MET A 23 0.85 -17.55 -9.32
N GLU A 24 1.86 -18.39 -9.61
CA GLU A 24 1.70 -19.68 -10.29
C GLU A 24 1.06 -20.76 -9.40
N LYS A 25 1.50 -20.88 -8.16
CA LYS A 25 1.10 -21.97 -7.27
C LYS A 25 0.68 -21.58 -5.85
N GLY A 26 0.60 -20.28 -5.58
CA GLY A 26 0.26 -19.70 -4.29
C GLY A 26 1.44 -19.65 -3.32
N TYR A 27 1.34 -18.73 -2.35
CA TYR A 27 2.37 -18.52 -1.33
C TYR A 27 2.62 -19.77 -0.48
N THR A 28 1.57 -20.40 0.05
CA THR A 28 1.68 -21.56 0.95
C THR A 28 2.41 -22.73 0.28
N ASN A 29 2.16 -22.99 -1.00
CA ASN A 29 2.77 -24.10 -1.76
C ASN A 29 4.15 -23.77 -2.33
N THR A 30 4.63 -22.52 -2.21
CA THR A 30 5.95 -22.12 -2.67
C THR A 30 6.97 -22.36 -1.56
N THR A 31 8.05 -23.06 -1.88
CA THR A 31 9.18 -23.29 -0.98
C THR A 31 10.37 -22.41 -1.34
N THR A 32 11.29 -22.20 -0.40
CA THR A 32 12.57 -21.52 -0.71
C THR A 32 13.40 -22.30 -1.72
N GLN A 33 13.25 -23.62 -1.80
CA GLN A 33 13.93 -24.44 -2.82
C GLN A 33 13.41 -24.13 -4.23
N ASP A 34 12.10 -23.94 -4.40
CA ASP A 34 11.53 -23.55 -5.70
C ASP A 34 12.10 -22.24 -6.20
N ILE A 35 12.31 -21.28 -5.28
CA ILE A 35 12.90 -19.97 -5.61
C ILE A 35 14.36 -20.13 -6.00
N VAL A 36 15.13 -20.93 -5.24
CA VAL A 36 16.53 -21.27 -5.54
C VAL A 36 16.66 -21.88 -6.93
N ASP A 37 15.80 -22.84 -7.27
CA ASP A 37 15.82 -23.53 -8.56
C ASP A 37 15.41 -22.60 -9.70
N LYS A 38 14.39 -21.73 -9.49
CA LYS A 38 13.92 -20.77 -10.52
C LYS A 38 14.97 -19.72 -10.85
N VAL A 39 15.72 -19.22 -9.84
CA VAL A 39 16.80 -18.22 -10.03
C VAL A 39 18.11 -18.88 -10.43
N ASN A 40 18.24 -20.20 -10.28
CA ASN A 40 19.47 -20.97 -10.50
C ASN A 40 20.63 -20.47 -9.64
N ILE A 41 20.41 -20.38 -8.33
CA ILE A 41 21.39 -19.96 -7.33
C ILE A 41 21.62 -21.04 -6.28
N SER A 42 22.65 -20.86 -5.43
CA SER A 42 22.82 -21.72 -4.27
C SER A 42 21.86 -21.34 -3.12
N ARG A 43 21.47 -22.29 -2.29
CA ARG A 43 20.75 -22.03 -1.03
C ARG A 43 21.45 -20.99 -0.15
N GLY A 44 22.79 -21.10 -0.04
CA GLY A 44 23.59 -20.15 0.74
C GLY A 44 23.46 -18.70 0.24
N LEU A 45 23.35 -18.53 -1.08
CA LEU A 45 23.16 -17.19 -1.66
C LEU A 45 21.75 -16.66 -1.39
N LEU A 46 20.70 -17.48 -1.43
CA LEU A 46 19.36 -17.07 -1.04
C LEU A 46 19.36 -16.60 0.42
N TYR A 47 19.92 -17.41 1.35
CA TYR A 47 19.96 -17.07 2.78
C TYR A 47 20.91 -15.93 3.14
N TYR A 48 21.82 -15.56 2.26
CA TYR A 48 22.59 -14.32 2.38
C TYR A 48 21.71 -13.09 2.20
N HIS A 49 20.71 -13.15 1.30
CA HIS A 49 19.82 -12.03 0.99
C HIS A 49 18.54 -11.99 1.82
N PHE A 50 17.98 -13.15 2.19
CA PHE A 50 16.70 -13.27 2.88
C PHE A 50 16.73 -14.37 3.93
N LYS A 51 16.18 -14.09 5.10
CA LYS A 51 16.18 -15.03 6.23
C LYS A 51 15.26 -16.22 5.98
N ASN A 52 14.12 -16.01 5.35
CA ASN A 52 13.08 -16.98 5.10
C ASN A 52 12.14 -16.48 3.99
N LYS A 53 11.09 -17.25 3.68
CA LYS A 53 10.09 -16.89 2.67
C LYS A 53 9.27 -15.66 3.07
N GLU A 54 8.99 -15.51 4.35
CA GLU A 54 8.26 -14.38 4.93
C GLU A 54 9.05 -13.07 4.76
N ASP A 55 10.38 -13.11 4.86
CA ASP A 55 11.23 -11.95 4.63
C ASP A 55 11.19 -11.49 3.16
N ILE A 56 11.13 -12.44 2.22
CA ILE A 56 10.93 -12.15 0.79
C ILE A 56 9.56 -11.50 0.56
N LEU A 57 8.51 -12.05 1.15
CA LEU A 57 7.15 -11.50 1.06
C LEU A 57 7.09 -10.09 1.64
N TYR A 58 7.70 -9.86 2.82
CA TYR A 58 7.80 -8.54 3.43
C TYR A 58 8.40 -7.51 2.46
N CYS A 59 9.52 -7.86 1.83
CA CYS A 59 10.21 -6.98 0.88
C CYS A 59 9.39 -6.74 -0.40
N LEU A 60 8.62 -7.74 -0.87
CA LEU A 60 7.70 -7.58 -2.00
C LEU A 60 6.59 -6.57 -1.68
N VAL A 61 5.95 -6.71 -0.52
CA VAL A 61 4.88 -5.78 -0.10
C VAL A 61 5.44 -4.38 0.18
N GLU A 62 6.64 -4.29 0.79
CA GLU A 62 7.32 -3.01 0.99
C GLU A 62 7.61 -2.31 -0.35
N ARG A 63 8.15 -3.02 -1.33
CA ARG A 63 8.39 -2.51 -2.70
C ARG A 63 7.10 -2.01 -3.37
N TYR A 64 6.00 -2.73 -3.20
CA TYR A 64 4.69 -2.32 -3.70
C TYR A 64 4.18 -1.05 -3.02
N SER A 65 4.30 -0.99 -1.70
CA SER A 65 3.91 0.19 -0.90
C SER A 65 4.76 1.43 -1.23
N GLU A 66 6.03 1.25 -1.51
CA GLU A 66 6.91 2.35 -1.93
C GLU A 66 6.50 2.97 -3.26
N LYS A 67 5.99 2.17 -4.20
CA LYS A 67 5.44 2.71 -5.44
C LYS A 67 4.26 3.63 -5.16
N LEU A 68 3.30 3.17 -4.35
CA LEU A 68 2.16 3.97 -3.91
C LEU A 68 2.63 5.28 -3.23
N LEU A 69 3.59 5.18 -2.32
CA LEU A 69 4.12 6.35 -1.60
C LEU A 69 4.83 7.36 -2.53
N ARG A 70 5.49 6.90 -3.60
CA ARG A 70 6.05 7.78 -4.63
C ARG A 70 4.95 8.52 -5.40
N ASP A 71 3.88 7.83 -5.78
CA ASP A 71 2.74 8.44 -6.48
C ASP A 71 2.07 9.50 -5.59
N ILE A 72 1.85 9.20 -4.32
CA ILE A 72 1.33 10.14 -3.32
C ILE A 72 2.28 11.32 -3.12
N HIS A 73 3.59 11.09 -3.05
CA HIS A 73 4.58 12.15 -2.93
C HIS A 73 4.48 13.17 -4.09
N VAL A 74 4.32 12.67 -5.32
CA VAL A 74 4.13 13.53 -6.51
C VAL A 74 2.86 14.36 -6.37
N ILE A 75 1.74 13.75 -6.00
CA ILE A 75 0.45 14.43 -5.82
C ILE A 75 0.55 15.54 -4.77
N VAL A 76 1.14 15.25 -3.61
CA VAL A 76 1.20 16.20 -2.48
C VAL A 76 2.10 17.40 -2.79
N ASN A 77 3.19 17.19 -3.53
CA ASN A 77 4.15 18.25 -3.87
C ASN A 77 3.84 18.97 -5.19
N ASP A 78 2.76 18.63 -5.88
CA ASP A 78 2.31 19.31 -7.10
C ASP A 78 1.83 20.72 -6.74
N VAL A 79 2.58 21.73 -7.14
CA VAL A 79 2.30 23.14 -6.81
C VAL A 79 1.13 23.73 -7.61
N ASP A 80 0.75 23.08 -8.71
CA ASP A 80 -0.34 23.53 -9.58
C ASP A 80 -1.71 23.02 -9.13
N LYS A 81 -1.74 22.10 -8.15
CA LYS A 81 -2.99 21.52 -7.62
C LYS A 81 -3.44 22.19 -6.32
N THR A 82 -4.71 22.51 -6.25
CA THR A 82 -5.41 22.90 -5.02
C THR A 82 -5.48 21.75 -4.02
N ALA A 83 -5.72 22.05 -2.75
CA ALA A 83 -5.91 21.05 -1.71
C ALA A 83 -7.07 20.08 -2.04
N ILE A 84 -8.16 20.57 -2.63
CA ILE A 84 -9.29 19.75 -3.06
C ILE A 84 -8.89 18.75 -4.14
N GLU A 85 -8.16 19.20 -5.17
CA GLU A 85 -7.66 18.34 -6.25
C GLU A 85 -6.67 17.30 -5.72
N LYS A 86 -5.81 17.69 -4.77
CA LYS A 86 -4.87 16.76 -4.11
C LYS A 86 -5.60 15.69 -3.31
N ILE A 87 -6.65 16.02 -2.56
CA ILE A 87 -7.43 14.99 -1.83
C ILE A 87 -8.10 14.03 -2.80
N ARG A 88 -8.70 14.53 -3.89
CA ARG A 88 -9.30 13.67 -4.92
C ARG A 88 -8.26 12.71 -5.50
N ALA A 89 -7.13 13.24 -5.96
CA ALA A 89 -6.04 12.45 -6.52
C ALA A 89 -5.43 11.47 -5.50
N PHE A 90 -5.32 11.86 -4.23
CA PHE A 90 -4.85 11.00 -3.14
C PHE A 90 -5.81 9.81 -2.94
N ILE A 91 -7.11 10.07 -2.86
CA ILE A 91 -8.10 9.02 -2.71
C ILE A 91 -8.08 8.10 -3.93
N ASP A 92 -8.06 8.65 -5.15
CA ASP A 92 -8.02 7.86 -6.39
C ASP A 92 -6.76 6.98 -6.47
N ALA A 93 -5.60 7.48 -6.03
CA ALA A 93 -4.35 6.72 -6.01
C ALA A 93 -4.32 5.64 -4.92
N THR A 94 -5.01 5.85 -3.79
CA THR A 94 -5.03 4.91 -2.66
C THR A 94 -6.20 3.94 -2.72
N ILE A 95 -7.24 4.22 -3.51
CA ILE A 95 -8.32 3.27 -3.73
C ILE A 95 -7.73 2.05 -4.41
N ILE A 96 -7.68 0.96 -3.67
CA ILE A 96 -7.52 -0.37 -4.26
C ILE A 96 -8.84 -0.68 -4.98
N SER A 97 -9.08 -0.02 -6.12
CA SER A 97 -10.16 -0.42 -6.99
C SER A 97 -9.76 -1.75 -7.59
N THR A 98 -10.61 -2.75 -7.44
CA THR A 98 -10.42 -4.08 -8.03
C THR A 98 -10.19 -4.02 -9.55
N ASP A 99 -10.46 -2.87 -10.16
CA ASP A 99 -10.36 -2.67 -11.61
C ASP A 99 -8.98 -2.14 -12.05
N ASN A 100 -8.17 -1.57 -11.11
CA ASN A 100 -6.85 -0.98 -11.39
C ASN A 100 -5.69 -1.69 -10.67
N VAL A 101 -5.97 -2.75 -9.89
CA VAL A 101 -4.91 -3.51 -9.19
C VAL A 101 -4.27 -4.47 -10.20
N SER A 102 -2.95 -4.43 -10.31
CA SER A 102 -2.21 -5.41 -11.09
C SER A 102 -2.45 -6.83 -10.56
N ALA A 103 -2.26 -7.84 -11.42
CA ALA A 103 -2.34 -9.23 -11.00
C ALA A 103 -1.40 -9.53 -9.81
N GLU A 104 -0.20 -8.91 -9.81
CA GLU A 104 0.76 -8.97 -8.71
C GLU A 104 0.19 -8.38 -7.41
N GLY A 105 -0.40 -7.18 -7.47
CA GLY A 105 -1.01 -6.54 -6.31
C GLY A 105 -2.17 -7.36 -5.73
N THR A 106 -2.98 -7.97 -6.59
CA THR A 106 -4.07 -8.86 -6.16
C THR A 106 -3.52 -10.11 -5.45
N GLU A 107 -2.45 -10.70 -5.96
CA GLU A 107 -1.86 -11.89 -5.34
C GLU A 107 -1.14 -11.54 -4.02
N LEU A 108 -0.43 -10.40 -3.96
CA LEU A 108 0.14 -9.92 -2.71
C LEU A 108 -0.94 -9.69 -1.67
N GLN A 109 -2.07 -9.06 -2.03
CA GLN A 109 -3.18 -8.85 -1.11
C GLN A 109 -3.73 -10.17 -0.56
N LYS A 110 -4.02 -11.14 -1.44
CA LYS A 110 -4.46 -12.48 -1.01
C LYS A 110 -3.47 -13.15 -0.06
N THR A 111 -2.18 -12.97 -0.33
CA THR A 111 -1.10 -13.59 0.46
C THR A 111 -0.99 -12.94 1.84
N VAL A 112 -1.07 -11.62 1.94
CA VAL A 112 -1.01 -10.92 3.24
C VAL A 112 -2.28 -11.11 4.07
N ASP A 113 -3.41 -11.39 3.44
CA ASP A 113 -4.67 -11.70 4.10
C ASP A 113 -4.68 -13.09 4.79
N LEU A 114 -3.68 -13.95 4.52
CA LEU A 114 -3.53 -15.21 5.23
C LEU A 114 -3.26 -14.95 6.72
N GLU A 115 -3.90 -15.73 7.59
CA GLU A 115 -3.79 -15.57 9.04
C GLU A 115 -2.33 -15.66 9.53
N GLU A 116 -1.53 -16.53 8.93
CA GLU A 116 -0.10 -16.70 9.21
C GLU A 116 0.73 -15.43 8.93
N ASN A 117 0.26 -14.53 8.06
CA ASN A 117 0.94 -13.31 7.66
C ASN A 117 0.42 -12.05 8.39
N ARG A 118 -0.54 -12.20 9.29
CA ARG A 118 -1.23 -11.07 9.96
C ARG A 118 -0.28 -10.14 10.71
N TYR A 119 0.72 -10.68 11.40
CA TYR A 119 1.73 -9.87 12.09
C TYR A 119 2.53 -8.98 11.13
N MET A 120 2.86 -9.53 9.96
CA MET A 120 3.56 -8.78 8.91
C MET A 120 2.68 -7.67 8.34
N LEU A 121 1.40 -7.98 8.06
CA LEU A 121 0.43 -7.00 7.58
C LEU A 121 0.25 -5.84 8.57
N ASP A 122 0.15 -6.14 9.87
CA ASP A 122 0.05 -5.15 10.94
C ASP A 122 1.27 -4.21 10.93
N LYS A 123 2.47 -4.75 10.89
CA LYS A 123 3.73 -3.98 10.85
C LYS A 123 3.82 -3.08 9.61
N LEU A 124 3.43 -3.59 8.44
CA LEU A 124 3.42 -2.81 7.20
C LEU A 124 2.35 -1.71 7.23
N SER A 125 1.18 -2.01 7.82
CA SER A 125 0.09 -1.04 7.98
C SER A 125 0.52 0.14 8.84
N HIS A 126 1.18 -0.10 9.97
CA HIS A 126 1.71 0.98 10.82
C HIS A 126 2.68 1.89 10.07
N LYS A 127 3.63 1.29 9.31
CA LYS A 127 4.59 2.05 8.51
C LYS A 127 3.90 2.87 7.41
N LEU A 128 2.87 2.32 6.78
CA LEU A 128 2.09 3.00 5.75
C LEU A 128 1.27 4.15 6.35
N ILE A 129 0.59 3.92 7.47
CA ILE A 129 -0.18 4.94 8.20
C ILE A 129 0.71 6.14 8.55
N GLU A 130 1.89 5.90 9.14
CA GLU A 130 2.84 6.97 9.49
C GLU A 130 3.15 7.86 8.27
N LYS A 131 3.47 7.26 7.12
CA LYS A 131 3.79 7.99 5.89
C LYS A 131 2.59 8.73 5.30
N LEU A 132 1.45 8.07 5.22
CA LEU A 132 0.23 8.67 4.68
C LEU A 132 -0.28 9.82 5.55
N THR A 133 -0.17 9.71 6.88
CA THR A 133 -0.52 10.77 7.83
C THR A 133 0.25 12.05 7.54
N ILE A 134 1.58 11.96 7.37
CA ILE A 134 2.42 13.12 7.06
C ILE A 134 1.98 13.79 5.74
N TYR A 135 1.69 13.00 4.72
CA TYR A 135 1.25 13.53 3.43
C TYR A 135 -0.14 14.15 3.52
N PHE A 136 -1.06 13.50 4.20
CA PHE A 136 -2.44 13.96 4.34
C PHE A 136 -2.52 15.25 5.17
N GLU A 137 -1.75 15.36 6.25
CA GLU A 137 -1.62 16.58 7.06
C GLU A 137 -1.15 17.78 6.21
N ARG A 138 -0.19 17.57 5.30
CA ARG A 138 0.25 18.65 4.38
C ARG A 138 -0.88 19.14 3.49
N ILE A 139 -1.73 18.24 2.96
CA ILE A 139 -2.89 18.62 2.16
C ILE A 139 -3.90 19.38 3.01
N ILE A 140 -4.16 18.94 4.25
CA ILE A 140 -5.07 19.65 5.17
C ILE A 140 -4.55 21.07 5.44
N ASN A 141 -3.27 21.23 5.76
CA ASN A 141 -2.67 22.53 6.02
C ASN A 141 -2.71 23.46 4.79
N GLN A 142 -2.51 22.93 3.59
CA GLN A 142 -2.71 23.67 2.35
C GLN A 142 -4.17 24.15 2.23
N GLY A 143 -5.15 23.28 2.45
CA GLY A 143 -6.57 23.63 2.35
C GLY A 143 -7.02 24.65 3.39
N ILE A 144 -6.40 24.66 4.58
CA ILE A 144 -6.60 25.71 5.60
C ILE A 144 -6.05 27.05 5.07
N SER A 145 -4.86 27.06 4.47
CA SER A 145 -4.26 28.26 3.88
C SER A 145 -5.06 28.79 2.69
N GLU A 146 -5.64 27.91 1.88
CA GLU A 146 -6.55 28.24 0.77
C GLU A 146 -7.97 28.63 1.25
N LYS A 147 -8.27 28.53 2.55
CA LYS A 147 -9.59 28.79 3.17
C LYS A 147 -10.72 27.88 2.66
N VAL A 148 -10.36 26.70 2.15
CA VAL A 148 -11.32 25.68 1.70
C VAL A 148 -11.58 24.62 2.74
N PHE A 149 -10.70 24.51 3.79
CA PHE A 149 -10.87 23.62 4.94
C PHE A 149 -10.84 24.43 6.24
N SER A 150 -11.59 23.94 7.24
CA SER A 150 -11.59 24.51 8.60
C SER A 150 -11.40 23.35 9.61
N VAL A 151 -10.14 23.10 9.96
CA VAL A 151 -9.74 21.99 10.84
C VAL A 151 -8.94 22.56 12.02
N LYS A 152 -9.38 22.28 13.24
CA LYS A 152 -8.75 22.81 14.46
C LYS A 152 -7.47 22.04 14.83
N TYR A 153 -7.43 20.74 14.56
CA TYR A 153 -6.33 19.82 14.88
C TYR A 153 -5.91 19.05 13.65
N PRO A 154 -5.12 19.65 12.72
CA PRO A 154 -4.80 19.04 11.41
C PRO A 154 -4.04 17.72 11.51
N SER A 155 -3.06 17.63 12.41
CA SER A 155 -2.22 16.44 12.61
C SER A 155 -3.04 15.27 13.13
N GLU A 156 -3.79 15.48 14.20
CA GLU A 156 -4.63 14.45 14.83
C GLU A 156 -5.76 14.02 13.89
N THR A 157 -6.33 14.96 13.14
CA THR A 157 -7.35 14.65 12.12
C THR A 157 -6.76 13.78 11.01
N ALA A 158 -5.56 14.09 10.53
CA ALA A 158 -4.86 13.27 9.54
C ALA A 158 -4.58 11.87 10.06
N GLU A 159 -4.11 11.75 11.31
CA GLU A 159 -3.78 10.47 11.95
C GLU A 159 -5.03 9.59 12.09
N PHE A 160 -6.14 10.12 12.62
CA PHE A 160 -7.39 9.36 12.74
C PHE A 160 -7.93 8.91 11.38
N LEU A 161 -7.95 9.80 10.40
CA LEU A 161 -8.47 9.50 9.07
C LEU A 161 -7.61 8.44 8.35
N MET A 162 -6.29 8.55 8.40
CA MET A 162 -5.39 7.61 7.73
C MET A 162 -5.35 6.27 8.44
N THR A 163 -5.39 6.24 9.77
CA THR A 163 -5.49 5.00 10.55
C THR A 163 -6.78 4.25 10.22
N ALA A 164 -7.92 4.94 10.27
CA ALA A 164 -9.20 4.33 9.92
C ALA A 164 -9.20 3.83 8.47
N TYR A 165 -8.70 4.63 7.53
CA TYR A 165 -8.65 4.30 6.11
C TYR A 165 -7.83 3.05 5.83
N VAL A 166 -6.57 3.00 6.27
CA VAL A 166 -5.67 1.88 6.03
C VAL A 166 -6.16 0.62 6.74
N PHE A 167 -6.56 0.75 8.02
CA PHE A 167 -7.02 -0.39 8.80
C PHE A 167 -8.31 -1.00 8.23
N VAL A 168 -9.28 -0.18 7.86
CA VAL A 168 -10.54 -0.64 7.26
C VAL A 168 -10.26 -1.25 5.88
N SER A 169 -9.46 -0.60 5.03
CA SER A 169 -9.11 -1.10 3.69
C SER A 169 -8.47 -2.49 3.75
N ASN A 170 -7.54 -2.71 4.67
CA ASN A 170 -6.88 -4.01 4.86
C ASN A 170 -7.84 -5.10 5.39
N ASN A 171 -8.92 -4.72 6.08
CA ASN A 171 -9.87 -5.69 6.64
C ASN A 171 -11.09 -5.93 5.74
N ILE A 172 -11.36 -5.09 4.76
CA ILE A 172 -12.50 -5.28 3.84
C ILE A 172 -12.28 -6.52 2.97
N GLY A 173 -11.07 -6.74 2.45
CA GLY A 173 -10.70 -7.91 1.65
C GLY A 173 -10.97 -9.23 2.36
N ILE A 174 -10.75 -9.27 3.67
CA ILE A 174 -10.97 -10.46 4.51
C ILE A 174 -12.47 -10.74 4.75
N LYS A 175 -13.29 -9.67 4.83
CA LYS A 175 -14.71 -9.77 5.22
C LYS A 175 -15.66 -10.00 4.06
N THR A 176 -15.28 -9.67 2.84
CA THR A 176 -16.21 -9.66 1.73
C THR A 176 -15.64 -10.25 0.45
N SER A 177 -16.21 -11.36 0.02
CA SER A 177 -16.03 -11.90 -1.34
C SER A 177 -16.83 -11.13 -2.41
N LYS A 178 -17.47 -9.99 -2.07
CA LYS A 178 -18.35 -9.21 -2.97
C LYS A 178 -17.85 -7.79 -3.16
N LYS A 179 -17.93 -7.27 -4.40
CA LYS A 179 -17.51 -5.90 -4.80
C LYS A 179 -18.35 -4.75 -4.17
N GLU A 180 -19.61 -4.98 -3.85
CA GLU A 180 -20.55 -3.94 -3.36
C GLU A 180 -20.16 -3.31 -2.00
N PRO A 181 -19.70 -4.06 -0.98
CA PRO A 181 -19.34 -3.47 0.29
C PRO A 181 -18.17 -2.47 0.21
N VAL A 182 -17.24 -2.67 -0.69
CA VAL A 182 -16.09 -1.74 -0.86
C VAL A 182 -16.55 -0.35 -1.25
N LYS A 183 -17.54 -0.25 -2.13
CA LYS A 183 -18.11 1.03 -2.58
C LYS A 183 -18.77 1.79 -1.45
N ASP A 184 -19.51 1.10 -0.57
CA ASP A 184 -20.19 1.71 0.57
C ASP A 184 -19.20 2.23 1.61
N TYR A 185 -18.13 1.48 1.91
CA TYR A 185 -17.05 1.94 2.78
C TYR A 185 -16.36 3.19 2.21
N LEU A 186 -16.09 3.20 0.90
CA LEU A 186 -15.50 4.36 0.25
C LEU A 186 -16.41 5.58 0.31
N ASN A 187 -17.70 5.42 0.04
CA ASN A 187 -18.68 6.49 0.12
C ASN A 187 -18.80 7.03 1.56
N ALA A 188 -18.84 6.14 2.56
CA ALA A 188 -18.80 6.54 3.97
C ALA A 188 -17.53 7.32 4.32
N PHE A 189 -16.37 6.88 3.84
CA PHE A 189 -15.11 7.58 4.07
C PHE A 189 -15.09 8.96 3.41
N LYS A 190 -15.61 9.11 2.18
CA LYS A 190 -15.75 10.41 1.50
C LYS A 190 -16.62 11.38 2.31
N ILE A 191 -17.73 10.91 2.87
CA ILE A 191 -18.58 11.71 3.75
C ILE A 191 -17.83 12.12 5.03
N MET A 192 -17.09 11.19 5.64
CA MET A 192 -16.26 11.50 6.81
C MET A 192 -15.21 12.56 6.49
N LEU A 193 -14.58 12.51 5.33
CA LEU A 193 -13.62 13.54 4.89
C LEU A 193 -14.28 14.91 4.80
N GLU A 194 -15.43 15.04 4.13
CA GLU A 194 -16.15 16.31 4.03
C GLU A 194 -16.53 16.88 5.41
N GLN A 195 -17.01 16.04 6.32
CA GLN A 195 -17.39 16.44 7.67
C GLN A 195 -16.19 16.88 8.52
N ASN A 196 -15.09 16.11 8.51
CA ASN A 196 -13.92 16.40 9.33
C ASN A 196 -13.08 17.56 8.79
N LEU A 197 -13.09 17.80 7.47
CA LEU A 197 -12.45 18.93 6.83
C LEU A 197 -13.34 20.19 6.82
N ASN A 198 -14.59 20.07 7.29
CA ASN A 198 -15.61 21.10 7.29
C ASN A 198 -15.76 21.77 5.90
N THR A 199 -15.89 20.95 4.87
CA THR A 199 -16.05 21.35 3.49
C THR A 199 -17.23 20.64 2.84
N LYS A 200 -17.72 21.11 1.70
CA LYS A 200 -18.82 20.52 0.94
C LYS A 200 -18.42 20.33 -0.52
N GLY A 201 -18.96 19.29 -1.14
CA GLY A 201 -18.75 19.04 -2.55
C GLY A 201 -17.32 18.62 -2.90
N LEU A 202 -16.56 18.10 -1.93
CA LEU A 202 -15.20 17.62 -2.15
C LEU A 202 -15.14 16.55 -3.25
N PHE A 203 -16.19 15.74 -3.37
CA PHE A 203 -16.32 14.66 -4.36
C PHE A 203 -17.53 14.84 -5.31
N SER A 204 -18.15 16.02 -5.33
CA SER A 204 -19.15 16.36 -6.33
C SER A 204 -18.48 16.78 -7.64
N ASN A 205 -18.98 16.31 -8.75
CA ASN A 205 -18.59 16.76 -10.08
C ASN A 205 -19.19 18.14 -10.37
#